data_73e6c32bdedf1cd359f876b38dc05af1
#
_entry.id   73e6c32bdedf1cd359f876b38dc05af1
#
_cell.length_a   1.000
_cell.length_b   1.000
_cell.length_c   1.000
_cell.angle_alpha   90.00
_cell.angle_beta   90.00
_cell.angle_gamma   90.00
#
_symmetry.space_group_name_H-M   'P 1'
#
loop_
_entity.id
_entity.type
_entity.pdbx_description
1 polymer ?
#
loop_
_entity_poly.entity_id
_entity_poly.type
_entity_poly.pdbx_seq_one_letter_code
_entity_poly.pdbx_strand_id
1 'polypeptide(L)'
;MKNFLYMMVLLIIFASNVDAQCKRGEQLRITNDVEIKVVDCREATRLIYNEGWYPYSVEYEQDDRCPQLSSSSAEYYRSSNWELSAQSYSELMELRCDQWNPDWVNADDVYLYWSIALQNLGKFEESESVLIKGLDQLPDNESLINRLAYAYKKQNKTDEMIIEYERLMDTGSRDTDSLKDLAKAYGQQGRVDEQISVLKKILKINPTDTTVQSELARAYEDSGEDPLELFKARFEENPENASYAVEYADKLMSNGDTSDAIDVLENTLSYNRENSMIYMTLGKAYNENSDFGDAVDILKDLFDLDRNNFRVAMLISVNSIEIDDFDSAFEWAEKSMKISKNNAESLAHMGNLYYKAMQSCREDAFSRSDKIVASLAYEYFVKAEQKGNSKYYKQKSWLEENEVLFAYSDWFMTDKDIQATGKVSPIGRCYDWVSESLAKQSDW
;
A
#
# COMPACT_ATOMS: atom_id res chain seq x y z
N MET A 1 55.89 19.81 -46.37
CA MET A 1 55.79 19.51 -47.83
C MET A 1 54.86 18.29 -48.12
N LYS A 2 54.80 17.27 -47.31
CA LYS A 2 53.85 16.13 -47.55
C LYS A 2 52.38 16.50 -47.45
N ASN A 3 52.03 17.34 -46.49
CA ASN A 3 50.60 17.74 -46.27
C ASN A 3 50.08 18.70 -47.33
N PHE A 4 51.01 19.51 -47.99
CA PHE A 4 50.61 20.40 -49.04
C PHE A 4 50.31 19.65 -50.35
N LEU A 5 51.03 18.56 -50.59
CA LEU A 5 50.80 17.70 -51.75
C LEU A 5 49.52 16.88 -51.63
N TYR A 6 49.15 16.45 -50.40
CA TYR A 6 47.88 15.72 -50.13
C TYR A 6 46.66 16.63 -50.30
N MET A 7 46.76 17.89 -49.83
CA MET A 7 45.75 18.92 -50.04
C MET A 7 45.54 19.28 -51.51
N MET A 8 46.61 19.38 -52.29
CA MET A 8 46.55 19.66 -53.75
C MET A 8 45.93 18.46 -54.54
N VAL A 9 46.20 17.23 -54.13
CA VAL A 9 45.62 16.04 -54.77
C VAL A 9 44.14 15.87 -54.42
N LEU A 10 43.73 16.18 -53.20
CA LEU A 10 42.35 16.26 -52.82
C LEU A 10 41.59 17.38 -53.55
N LEU A 11 42.15 18.56 -53.66
CA LEU A 11 41.56 19.68 -54.42
C LEU A 11 41.38 19.36 -55.92
N ILE A 12 42.27 18.58 -56.55
CA ILE A 12 42.16 18.20 -57.96
C ILE A 12 41.08 17.08 -58.12
N ILE A 13 40.97 16.17 -57.19
CA ILE A 13 39.93 15.12 -57.22
C ILE A 13 38.55 15.75 -56.93
N PHE A 14 38.44 16.70 -56.01
CA PHE A 14 37.20 17.41 -55.73
C PHE A 14 36.78 18.34 -56.85
N ALA A 15 37.73 19.03 -57.52
CA ALA A 15 37.43 19.89 -58.67
C ALA A 15 36.84 19.13 -59.87
N SER A 16 37.32 17.90 -60.12
CA SER A 16 36.77 17.05 -61.18
C SER A 16 35.37 16.50 -60.81
N ASN A 17 35.02 16.44 -59.53
CA ASN A 17 33.71 16.04 -59.07
C ASN A 17 32.67 17.20 -59.10
N VAL A 18 33.07 18.45 -58.84
CA VAL A 18 32.21 19.62 -58.92
C VAL A 18 31.67 19.85 -60.33
N ASP A 19 32.52 19.71 -61.34
CA ASP A 19 32.09 19.79 -62.74
C ASP A 19 31.21 18.63 -63.20
N ALA A 20 31.33 17.48 -62.53
CA ALA A 20 30.51 16.30 -62.81
C ALA A 20 29.12 16.33 -62.10
N GLN A 21 29.05 17.01 -60.95
CA GLN A 21 27.81 17.12 -60.16
C GLN A 21 26.94 18.34 -60.52
N CYS A 22 27.51 19.35 -61.14
CA CYS A 22 26.86 20.62 -61.45
C CYS A 22 26.11 20.56 -62.80
N LYS A 23 24.83 20.30 -62.78
CA LYS A 23 23.94 20.46 -63.93
C LYS A 23 23.46 21.88 -64.08
N ARG A 24 23.23 22.30 -65.30
CA ARG A 24 22.80 23.68 -65.63
C ARG A 24 21.47 24.04 -64.94
N GLY A 25 21.52 24.98 -63.98
CA GLY A 25 20.35 25.42 -63.21
C GLY A 25 20.25 24.90 -61.79
N GLU A 26 21.23 24.08 -61.32
CA GLU A 26 21.30 23.65 -59.94
C GLU A 26 22.06 24.64 -59.07
N GLN A 27 21.68 24.71 -57.78
CA GLN A 27 22.42 25.48 -56.78
C GLN A 27 23.25 24.56 -55.92
N LEU A 28 24.48 24.98 -55.62
CA LEU A 28 25.40 24.28 -54.72
C LEU A 28 25.57 25.04 -53.41
N ARG A 29 25.61 24.30 -52.32
CA ARG A 29 26.07 24.85 -51.02
C ARG A 29 27.60 24.76 -51.00
N ILE A 30 28.24 25.86 -50.68
CA ILE A 30 29.70 25.96 -50.50
C ILE A 30 29.99 26.67 -49.18
N THR A 31 31.13 26.39 -48.59
CA THR A 31 31.55 26.97 -47.32
C THR A 31 33.05 27.39 -47.36
N ASN A 32 33.43 28.30 -46.47
CA ASN A 32 34.81 28.74 -46.25
C ASN A 32 35.18 28.71 -44.75
N ASP A 33 34.62 27.82 -43.96
CA ASP A 33 34.73 27.67 -42.50
C ASP A 33 34.00 28.74 -41.66
N VAL A 34 33.57 29.83 -42.26
CA VAL A 34 32.93 30.96 -41.58
C VAL A 34 31.50 31.17 -42.04
N GLU A 35 31.21 30.87 -43.30
CA GLU A 35 29.95 31.18 -43.95
C GLU A 35 29.55 30.04 -44.91
N ILE A 36 28.28 29.76 -44.98
CA ILE A 36 27.68 28.85 -45.97
C ILE A 36 26.91 29.68 -46.98
N LYS A 37 27.22 29.49 -48.27
CA LYS A 37 26.49 30.12 -49.37
C LYS A 37 25.82 29.11 -50.25
N VAL A 38 24.62 29.45 -50.69
CA VAL A 38 23.91 28.75 -51.73
C VAL A 38 24.06 29.56 -53.02
N VAL A 39 24.82 29.04 -53.95
CA VAL A 39 25.19 29.74 -55.17
C VAL A 39 24.93 28.87 -56.39
N ASP A 40 24.81 29.50 -57.56
CA ASP A 40 24.76 28.74 -58.79
C ASP A 40 26.11 28.07 -59.11
N CYS A 41 26.08 27.06 -59.98
CA CYS A 41 27.26 26.29 -60.36
C CYS A 41 28.43 27.11 -60.90
N ARG A 42 28.17 28.21 -61.55
CA ARG A 42 29.21 29.07 -62.14
C ARG A 42 29.89 29.88 -61.04
N GLU A 43 29.14 30.38 -60.11
CA GLU A 43 29.67 31.14 -58.98
C GLU A 43 30.35 30.19 -57.98
N ALA A 44 29.83 28.99 -57.73
CA ALA A 44 30.46 27.96 -56.91
C ALA A 44 31.85 27.62 -57.45
N THR A 45 31.98 27.36 -58.74
CA THR A 45 33.24 27.05 -59.40
C THR A 45 34.21 28.18 -59.21
N ARG A 46 33.80 29.46 -59.39
CA ARG A 46 34.63 30.61 -59.18
C ARG A 46 35.14 30.76 -57.75
N LEU A 47 34.28 30.63 -56.76
CA LEU A 47 34.61 30.78 -55.35
C LEU A 47 35.51 29.63 -54.88
N ILE A 48 35.31 28.42 -55.33
CA ILE A 48 36.15 27.27 -54.98
C ILE A 48 37.58 27.43 -55.58
N TYR A 49 37.66 27.79 -56.84
CA TYR A 49 39.02 27.93 -57.48
C TYR A 49 39.80 29.17 -57.13
N ASN A 50 39.13 30.31 -56.88
CA ASN A 50 39.79 31.57 -56.72
C ASN A 50 39.82 32.11 -55.27
N GLU A 51 38.91 31.68 -54.43
CA GLU A 51 38.73 32.29 -53.11
C GLU A 51 38.79 31.24 -51.95
N GLY A 52 39.18 30.00 -52.26
CA GLY A 52 39.41 28.96 -51.24
C GLY A 52 38.10 28.36 -50.58
N TRP A 53 36.96 28.55 -51.28
CA TRP A 53 35.72 27.92 -50.88
C TRP A 53 35.74 26.44 -51.32
N TYR A 54 34.97 25.61 -50.63
CA TYR A 54 34.83 24.19 -50.96
C TYR A 54 33.36 23.74 -50.88
N PRO A 55 33.00 22.67 -51.55
CA PRO A 55 31.63 22.15 -51.48
C PRO A 55 31.31 21.82 -50.03
N TYR A 56 30.16 22.33 -49.61
CA TYR A 56 29.62 21.98 -48.30
C TYR A 56 29.21 20.50 -48.31
N SER A 57 29.78 19.72 -47.41
CA SER A 57 29.35 18.36 -47.15
C SER A 57 28.84 18.25 -45.72
N VAL A 58 27.80 17.45 -45.51
CA VAL A 58 27.31 17.17 -44.17
C VAL A 58 28.40 16.54 -43.32
N GLU A 59 29.29 15.74 -43.91
CA GLU A 59 30.42 15.09 -43.25
C GLU A 59 31.42 16.11 -42.66
N TYR A 60 31.69 17.21 -43.37
CA TYR A 60 32.59 18.25 -42.86
C TYR A 60 31.99 19.00 -41.65
N GLU A 61 30.71 19.31 -41.71
CA GLU A 61 30.03 19.92 -40.58
C GLU A 61 29.96 18.99 -39.39
N GLN A 62 29.79 17.69 -39.64
CA GLN A 62 29.82 16.65 -38.59
C GLN A 62 31.17 16.60 -37.87
N ASP A 63 32.31 16.63 -38.61
CA ASP A 63 33.64 16.54 -38.03
C ASP A 63 33.96 17.72 -37.09
N ASP A 64 33.43 18.91 -37.37
CA ASP A 64 33.66 20.11 -36.57
C ASP A 64 32.63 20.22 -35.40
N ARG A 65 31.37 19.99 -35.67
CA ARG A 65 30.28 20.27 -34.72
C ARG A 65 29.91 19.11 -33.84
N CYS A 66 29.93 17.87 -34.34
CA CYS A 66 29.47 16.71 -33.54
C CYS A 66 30.28 16.51 -32.25
N PRO A 67 31.63 16.66 -32.22
CA PRO A 67 32.39 16.57 -30.96
C PRO A 67 32.01 17.64 -29.94
N GLN A 68 31.75 18.86 -30.41
CA GLN A 68 31.38 19.99 -29.54
C GLN A 68 29.97 19.80 -28.98
N LEU A 69 29.01 19.40 -29.81
CA LEU A 69 27.63 19.16 -29.43
C LEU A 69 27.54 17.99 -28.47
N SER A 70 28.27 16.89 -28.72
CA SER A 70 28.30 15.73 -27.83
C SER A 70 28.77 16.10 -26.42
N SER A 71 29.86 16.88 -26.34
CA SER A 71 30.38 17.33 -25.03
C SER A 71 29.45 18.30 -24.33
N SER A 72 28.93 19.30 -25.05
CA SER A 72 28.09 20.34 -24.47
C SER A 72 26.70 19.81 -24.06
N SER A 73 26.09 18.91 -24.85
CA SER A 73 24.79 18.31 -24.48
C SER A 73 24.87 17.56 -23.18
N ALA A 74 25.92 16.76 -22.96
CA ALA A 74 26.15 16.03 -21.72
C ALA A 74 26.46 16.99 -20.54
N GLU A 75 27.14 18.10 -20.75
CA GLU A 75 27.40 19.09 -19.71
C GLU A 75 26.14 19.85 -19.34
N TYR A 76 25.35 20.30 -20.30
CA TYR A 76 24.06 20.94 -20.06
C TYR A 76 23.10 20.01 -19.31
N TYR A 77 23.07 18.74 -19.66
CA TYR A 77 22.28 17.76 -18.94
C TYR A 77 22.73 17.63 -17.47
N ARG A 78 24.04 17.45 -17.22
CA ARG A 78 24.59 17.33 -15.85
C ARG A 78 24.37 18.59 -15.02
N SER A 79 24.41 19.78 -15.64
CA SER A 79 24.13 21.05 -14.97
C SER A 79 22.64 21.38 -14.86
N SER A 80 21.77 20.48 -15.29
CA SER A 80 20.31 20.66 -15.31
C SER A 80 19.83 21.86 -16.14
N ASN A 81 20.63 22.27 -17.14
CA ASN A 81 20.22 23.26 -18.10
C ASN A 81 19.41 22.58 -19.21
N TRP A 82 18.14 22.29 -18.90
CA TRP A 82 17.28 21.47 -19.73
C TRP A 82 16.99 22.05 -21.12
N GLU A 83 16.89 23.38 -21.24
CA GLU A 83 16.68 24.06 -22.53
C GLU A 83 17.87 23.87 -23.48
N LEU A 84 19.08 24.20 -23.03
CA LEU A 84 20.26 24.02 -23.85
C LEU A 84 20.58 22.55 -24.09
N SER A 85 20.29 21.69 -23.13
CA SER A 85 20.40 20.23 -23.28
C SER A 85 19.49 19.71 -24.39
N ALA A 86 18.22 20.03 -24.36
CA ALA A 86 17.26 19.59 -25.38
C ALA A 86 17.60 20.13 -26.76
N GLN A 87 18.02 21.39 -26.84
CA GLN A 87 18.47 22.01 -28.10
C GLN A 87 19.69 21.31 -28.68
N SER A 88 20.70 21.04 -27.85
CA SER A 88 21.96 20.42 -28.31
C SER A 88 21.71 18.96 -28.75
N TYR A 89 20.89 18.21 -28.06
CA TYR A 89 20.51 16.84 -28.50
C TYR A 89 19.69 16.86 -29.80
N SER A 90 18.81 17.83 -29.99
CA SER A 90 18.10 18.01 -31.27
C SER A 90 19.06 18.21 -32.41
N GLU A 91 20.04 19.10 -32.20
CA GLU A 91 21.03 19.43 -33.21
C GLU A 91 21.97 18.25 -33.54
N LEU A 92 22.34 17.42 -32.54
CA LEU A 92 23.06 16.17 -32.76
C LEU A 92 22.35 15.24 -33.75
N MET A 93 21.01 15.11 -33.59
CA MET A 93 20.20 14.24 -34.46
C MET A 93 19.94 14.86 -35.84
N GLU A 94 19.78 16.19 -35.92
CA GLU A 94 19.63 16.89 -37.21
C GLU A 94 20.88 16.75 -38.07
N LEU A 95 22.07 16.81 -37.45
CA LEU A 95 23.36 16.60 -38.10
C LEU A 95 23.72 15.11 -38.28
N ARG A 96 22.89 14.19 -37.81
CA ARG A 96 23.13 12.73 -37.87
C ARG A 96 24.45 12.31 -37.24
N CYS A 97 24.82 12.94 -36.12
CA CYS A 97 26.05 12.67 -35.42
C CYS A 97 26.15 11.21 -34.90
N ASP A 98 25.01 10.58 -34.65
CA ASP A 98 24.88 9.15 -34.34
C ASP A 98 25.42 8.24 -35.47
N GLN A 99 25.30 8.66 -36.72
CA GLN A 99 25.83 7.94 -37.88
C GLN A 99 27.28 8.30 -38.18
N TRP A 100 27.69 9.52 -37.84
CA TRP A 100 29.06 9.99 -37.99
C TRP A 100 30.05 9.23 -37.10
N ASN A 101 29.74 9.07 -35.82
CA ASN A 101 30.52 8.30 -34.87
C ASN A 101 29.63 7.68 -33.77
N PRO A 102 29.11 6.46 -34.00
CA PRO A 102 28.22 5.79 -33.04
C PRO A 102 28.85 5.50 -31.66
N ASP A 103 30.18 5.37 -31.61
CA ASP A 103 30.91 5.14 -30.36
C ASP A 103 30.92 6.39 -29.45
N TRP A 104 30.84 7.56 -30.03
CA TRP A 104 30.82 8.85 -29.30
C TRP A 104 29.43 9.41 -29.13
N VAL A 105 28.57 9.18 -30.09
CA VAL A 105 27.19 9.67 -30.12
C VAL A 105 26.27 8.45 -30.26
N ASN A 106 26.07 7.78 -29.13
CA ASN A 106 25.16 6.64 -29.09
C ASN A 106 23.70 7.13 -29.19
N ALA A 107 22.98 6.66 -30.18
CA ALA A 107 21.59 7.02 -30.41
C ALA A 107 20.71 6.75 -29.18
N ASP A 108 20.98 5.67 -28.45
CA ASP A 108 20.33 5.27 -27.21
C ASP A 108 20.36 6.39 -26.16
N ASP A 109 21.58 6.86 -25.86
CA ASP A 109 21.80 7.93 -24.90
C ASP A 109 21.19 9.25 -25.38
N VAL A 110 21.31 9.56 -26.66
CA VAL A 110 20.78 10.82 -27.24
C VAL A 110 19.28 10.90 -27.07
N TYR A 111 18.53 9.88 -27.52
CA TYR A 111 17.06 9.86 -27.39
C TYR A 111 16.62 9.85 -25.94
N LEU A 112 17.33 9.11 -25.08
CA LEU A 112 17.05 9.04 -23.65
C LEU A 112 17.19 10.41 -22.97
N TYR A 113 18.37 11.01 -23.07
CA TYR A 113 18.65 12.27 -22.36
C TYR A 113 17.92 13.46 -22.97
N TRP A 114 17.69 13.46 -24.29
CA TRP A 114 16.84 14.46 -24.93
C TRP A 114 15.41 14.41 -24.40
N SER A 115 14.83 13.20 -24.34
CA SER A 115 13.48 13.02 -23.80
C SER A 115 13.37 13.45 -22.34
N ILE A 116 14.39 13.13 -21.52
CA ILE A 116 14.44 13.54 -20.11
C ILE A 116 14.53 15.07 -19.99
N ALA A 117 15.33 15.73 -20.81
CA ALA A 117 15.43 17.19 -20.82
C ALA A 117 14.06 17.84 -21.13
N LEU A 118 13.37 17.34 -22.16
CA LEU A 118 12.03 17.80 -22.52
C LEU A 118 10.99 17.55 -21.42
N GLN A 119 11.05 16.39 -20.76
CA GLN A 119 10.15 16.07 -19.64
C GLN A 119 10.37 16.99 -18.44
N ASN A 120 11.62 17.36 -18.13
CA ASN A 120 11.92 18.33 -17.08
C ASN A 120 11.44 19.75 -17.43
N LEU A 121 11.33 20.09 -18.71
CA LEU A 121 10.71 21.33 -19.19
C LEU A 121 9.17 21.26 -19.22
N GLY A 122 8.57 20.13 -18.90
CA GLY A 122 7.11 19.91 -19.02
C GLY A 122 6.61 19.73 -20.46
N LYS A 123 7.51 19.53 -21.44
CA LYS A 123 7.22 19.38 -22.86
C LYS A 123 6.98 17.92 -23.22
N PHE A 124 5.91 17.35 -22.70
CA PHE A 124 5.66 15.90 -22.79
C PHE A 124 5.30 15.46 -24.22
N GLU A 125 4.60 16.27 -25.02
CA GLU A 125 4.29 15.96 -26.42
C GLU A 125 5.53 15.97 -27.31
N GLU A 126 6.47 16.90 -27.07
CA GLU A 126 7.76 16.93 -27.79
C GLU A 126 8.59 15.70 -27.39
N SER A 127 8.62 15.35 -26.10
CA SER A 127 9.30 14.14 -25.58
C SER A 127 8.72 12.86 -26.18
N GLU A 128 7.41 12.73 -26.26
CA GLU A 128 6.72 11.61 -26.94
C GLU A 128 7.21 11.46 -28.37
N SER A 129 7.22 12.56 -29.14
CA SER A 129 7.67 12.53 -30.53
C SER A 129 9.13 12.11 -30.70
N VAL A 130 9.99 12.51 -29.77
CA VAL A 130 11.41 12.11 -29.73
C VAL A 130 11.55 10.63 -29.42
N LEU A 131 10.81 10.14 -28.41
CA LEU A 131 10.86 8.75 -27.97
C LEU A 131 10.32 7.78 -29.02
N ILE A 132 9.26 8.13 -29.72
CA ILE A 132 8.74 7.35 -30.86
C ILE A 132 9.81 7.21 -31.93
N LYS A 133 10.49 8.31 -32.32
CA LYS A 133 11.58 8.24 -33.29
C LYS A 133 12.76 7.37 -32.79
N GLY A 134 13.05 7.42 -31.48
CA GLY A 134 14.08 6.57 -30.88
C GLY A 134 13.70 5.09 -30.95
N LEU A 135 12.46 4.78 -30.65
CA LEU A 135 11.93 3.40 -30.68
C LEU A 135 11.73 2.85 -32.09
N ASP A 136 11.61 3.70 -33.13
CA ASP A 136 11.67 3.27 -34.52
C ASP A 136 13.04 2.71 -34.88
N GLN A 137 14.10 3.20 -34.25
CA GLN A 137 15.49 2.72 -34.46
C GLN A 137 15.88 1.62 -33.47
N LEU A 138 15.37 1.68 -32.26
CA LEU A 138 15.73 0.86 -31.10
C LEU A 138 14.46 0.26 -30.47
N PRO A 139 13.75 -0.64 -31.17
CA PRO A 139 12.40 -1.04 -30.79
C PRO A 139 12.29 -1.69 -29.41
N ASP A 140 13.33 -2.38 -28.93
CA ASP A 140 13.28 -3.12 -27.67
C ASP A 140 14.05 -2.41 -26.53
N ASN A 141 14.29 -1.11 -26.69
CA ASN A 141 15.00 -0.34 -25.66
C ASN A 141 14.11 -0.03 -24.46
N GLU A 142 14.33 -0.76 -23.36
CA GLU A 142 13.53 -0.65 -22.14
C GLU A 142 13.51 0.78 -21.55
N SER A 143 14.62 1.52 -21.64
CA SER A 143 14.71 2.87 -21.10
C SER A 143 13.83 3.84 -21.88
N LEU A 144 13.80 3.72 -23.21
CA LEU A 144 12.96 4.56 -24.08
C LEU A 144 11.48 4.20 -23.93
N ILE A 145 11.14 2.91 -23.86
CA ILE A 145 9.78 2.44 -23.63
C ILE A 145 9.25 2.99 -22.28
N ASN A 146 10.03 2.86 -21.21
CA ASN A 146 9.65 3.37 -19.90
C ASN A 146 9.44 4.89 -19.91
N ARG A 147 10.32 5.63 -20.60
CA ARG A 147 10.18 7.09 -20.72
C ARG A 147 8.97 7.51 -21.55
N LEU A 148 8.62 6.74 -22.58
CA LEU A 148 7.42 6.98 -23.38
C LEU A 148 6.14 6.74 -22.56
N ALA A 149 6.08 5.63 -21.82
CA ALA A 149 4.99 5.37 -20.90
C ALA A 149 4.84 6.48 -19.85
N TYR A 150 5.96 6.98 -19.30
CA TYR A 150 5.94 8.12 -18.39
C TYR A 150 5.41 9.40 -19.05
N ALA A 151 5.79 9.67 -20.30
CA ALA A 151 5.27 10.82 -21.05
C ALA A 151 3.77 10.72 -21.27
N TYR A 152 3.26 9.54 -21.60
CA TYR A 152 1.81 9.27 -21.72
C TYR A 152 1.09 9.42 -20.38
N LYS A 153 1.65 8.92 -19.28
CA LYS A 153 1.13 9.10 -17.93
C LYS A 153 0.93 10.59 -17.59
N LYS A 154 1.91 11.43 -17.93
CA LYS A 154 1.85 12.88 -17.67
C LYS A 154 0.83 13.62 -18.55
N GLN A 155 0.52 13.06 -19.69
CA GLN A 155 -0.51 13.58 -20.60
C GLN A 155 -1.91 13.00 -20.34
N ASN A 156 -2.08 12.13 -19.34
CA ASN A 156 -3.31 11.37 -19.05
C ASN A 156 -3.75 10.46 -20.22
N LYS A 157 -2.84 10.03 -21.07
CA LYS A 157 -3.04 9.05 -22.13
C LYS A 157 -2.89 7.65 -21.56
N THR A 158 -3.92 7.21 -20.83
CA THR A 158 -3.81 5.96 -20.02
C THR A 158 -3.72 4.71 -20.88
N ASP A 159 -4.44 4.64 -21.99
CA ASP A 159 -4.43 3.46 -22.87
C ASP A 159 -3.07 3.30 -23.56
N GLU A 160 -2.50 4.39 -24.05
CA GLU A 160 -1.17 4.39 -24.65
C GLU A 160 -0.07 4.05 -23.63
N MET A 161 -0.21 4.55 -22.40
CA MET A 161 0.70 4.19 -21.30
C MET A 161 0.66 2.69 -21.00
N ILE A 162 -0.53 2.09 -20.97
CA ILE A 162 -0.71 0.65 -20.74
C ILE A 162 0.01 -0.15 -21.84
N ILE A 163 -0.17 0.22 -23.11
CA ILE A 163 0.47 -0.46 -24.25
C ILE A 163 2.00 -0.48 -24.09
N GLU A 164 2.60 0.64 -23.71
CA GLU A 164 4.06 0.70 -23.55
C GLU A 164 4.54 -0.08 -22.32
N TYR A 165 3.79 -0.08 -21.22
CA TYR A 165 4.15 -0.91 -20.07
C TYR A 165 3.93 -2.40 -20.32
N GLU A 166 2.90 -2.81 -21.07
CA GLU A 166 2.73 -4.19 -21.54
C GLU A 166 3.93 -4.60 -22.40
N ARG A 167 4.35 -3.73 -23.33
CA ARG A 167 5.56 -3.96 -24.16
C ARG A 167 6.81 -4.09 -23.30
N LEU A 168 7.00 -3.22 -22.30
CA LEU A 168 8.11 -3.33 -21.36
C LEU A 168 8.08 -4.64 -20.57
N MET A 169 6.89 -5.09 -20.19
CA MET A 169 6.71 -6.38 -19.53
C MET A 169 7.10 -7.56 -20.44
N ASP A 170 6.86 -7.47 -21.74
CA ASP A 170 7.17 -8.50 -22.73
C ASP A 170 8.68 -8.59 -23.04
N THR A 171 9.45 -7.50 -22.89
CA THR A 171 10.93 -7.56 -22.95
C THR A 171 11.54 -8.36 -21.81
N GLY A 172 10.77 -8.69 -20.77
CA GLY A 172 11.24 -9.36 -19.57
C GLY A 172 11.79 -8.41 -18.52
N SER A 173 11.51 -7.13 -18.64
CA SER A 173 11.93 -6.10 -17.69
C SER A 173 11.54 -6.44 -16.25
N ARG A 174 12.44 -6.10 -15.31
CA ARG A 174 12.26 -6.29 -13.87
C ARG A 174 11.98 -4.97 -13.15
N ASP A 175 11.62 -3.92 -13.88
CA ASP A 175 11.27 -2.63 -13.30
C ASP A 175 9.93 -2.71 -12.57
N THR A 176 10.00 -2.90 -11.26
CA THR A 176 8.82 -3.03 -10.40
C THR A 176 7.98 -1.76 -10.31
N ASP A 177 8.57 -0.58 -10.52
CA ASP A 177 7.83 0.68 -10.45
C ASP A 177 6.92 0.84 -11.66
N SER A 178 7.40 0.52 -12.85
CA SER A 178 6.59 0.49 -14.07
C SER A 178 5.48 -0.56 -13.99
N LEU A 179 5.76 -1.74 -13.44
CA LEU A 179 4.76 -2.78 -13.23
C LEU A 179 3.70 -2.35 -12.20
N LYS A 180 4.06 -1.61 -11.15
CA LYS A 180 3.08 -1.04 -10.21
C LYS A 180 2.17 0.00 -10.86
N ASP A 181 2.74 0.85 -11.71
CA ASP A 181 1.94 1.82 -12.48
C ASP A 181 0.95 1.10 -13.43
N LEU A 182 1.38 0.03 -14.07
CA LEU A 182 0.53 -0.80 -14.93
C LEU A 182 -0.60 -1.47 -14.13
N ALA A 183 -0.28 -2.11 -13.01
CA ALA A 183 -1.29 -2.75 -12.14
C ALA A 183 -2.33 -1.73 -11.66
N LYS A 184 -1.88 -0.53 -11.27
CA LYS A 184 -2.77 0.56 -10.88
C LYS A 184 -3.67 1.01 -12.02
N ALA A 185 -3.15 1.12 -13.24
CA ALA A 185 -3.92 1.51 -14.41
C ALA A 185 -5.02 0.47 -14.73
N TYR A 186 -4.69 -0.82 -14.67
CA TYR A 186 -5.67 -1.89 -14.83
C TYR A 186 -6.78 -1.84 -13.78
N GLY A 187 -6.43 -1.65 -12.50
CA GLY A 187 -7.41 -1.51 -11.43
C GLY A 187 -8.35 -0.30 -11.64
N GLN A 188 -7.82 0.83 -12.12
CA GLN A 188 -8.63 2.01 -12.44
C GLN A 188 -9.60 1.79 -13.62
N GLN A 189 -9.25 0.90 -14.54
CA GLN A 189 -10.09 0.50 -15.67
C GLN A 189 -11.04 -0.68 -15.36
N GLY A 190 -10.97 -1.25 -14.15
CA GLY A 190 -11.73 -2.44 -13.77
C GLY A 190 -11.25 -3.73 -14.44
N ARG A 191 -10.04 -3.73 -14.97
CA ARG A 191 -9.36 -4.90 -15.58
C ARG A 191 -8.67 -5.71 -14.49
N VAL A 192 -9.48 -6.32 -13.61
CA VAL A 192 -8.99 -6.93 -12.35
C VAL A 192 -8.10 -8.15 -12.60
N ASP A 193 -8.42 -8.99 -13.58
CA ASP A 193 -7.64 -10.18 -13.90
C ASP A 193 -6.22 -9.84 -14.35
N GLU A 194 -6.09 -8.81 -15.21
CA GLU A 194 -4.79 -8.31 -15.66
C GLU A 194 -4.04 -7.65 -14.50
N GLN A 195 -4.72 -6.92 -13.62
CA GLN A 195 -4.14 -6.36 -12.41
C GLN A 195 -3.53 -7.46 -11.54
N ILE A 196 -4.28 -8.54 -11.25
CA ILE A 196 -3.83 -9.71 -10.50
C ILE A 196 -2.60 -10.33 -11.15
N SER A 197 -2.61 -10.50 -12.48
CA SER A 197 -1.48 -11.06 -13.22
C SER A 197 -0.19 -10.26 -13.04
N VAL A 198 -0.27 -8.94 -13.15
CA VAL A 198 0.88 -8.03 -12.97
C VAL A 198 1.36 -8.01 -11.53
N LEU A 199 0.45 -7.94 -10.54
CA LEU A 199 0.80 -7.96 -9.12
C LEU A 199 1.52 -9.27 -8.74
N LYS A 200 1.06 -10.42 -9.24
CA LYS A 200 1.77 -11.71 -9.09
C LYS A 200 3.17 -11.68 -9.68
N LYS A 201 3.36 -11.01 -10.83
CA LYS A 201 4.67 -10.87 -11.46
C LYS A 201 5.61 -10.02 -10.61
N ILE A 202 5.11 -8.93 -10.02
CA ILE A 202 5.90 -8.11 -9.09
C ILE A 202 6.34 -8.94 -7.89
N LEU A 203 5.46 -9.75 -7.30
CA LEU A 203 5.78 -10.59 -6.14
C LEU A 203 6.77 -11.71 -6.48
N LYS A 204 6.84 -12.17 -7.72
CA LYS A 204 7.93 -13.07 -8.16
C LYS A 204 9.29 -12.39 -8.18
N ILE A 205 9.35 -11.08 -8.39
CA ILE A 205 10.58 -10.28 -8.39
C ILE A 205 10.95 -9.88 -6.94
N ASN A 206 9.96 -9.43 -6.18
CA ASN A 206 10.10 -9.01 -4.79
C ASN A 206 8.98 -9.63 -3.92
N PRO A 207 9.16 -10.83 -3.39
CA PRO A 207 8.14 -11.54 -2.60
C PRO A 207 7.72 -10.81 -1.32
N THR A 208 8.60 -9.97 -0.77
CA THR A 208 8.39 -9.28 0.52
C THR A 208 7.76 -7.89 0.39
N ASP A 209 7.29 -7.49 -0.78
CA ASP A 209 6.61 -6.21 -0.98
C ASP A 209 5.19 -6.26 -0.39
N THR A 210 5.06 -5.87 0.87
CA THR A 210 3.80 -5.90 1.63
C THR A 210 2.71 -5.03 1.00
N THR A 211 3.08 -3.94 0.32
CA THR A 211 2.13 -3.08 -0.37
C THR A 211 1.48 -3.83 -1.54
N VAL A 212 2.31 -4.48 -2.37
CA VAL A 212 1.83 -5.26 -3.52
C VAL A 212 1.03 -6.48 -3.06
N GLN A 213 1.42 -7.11 -1.95
CA GLN A 213 0.66 -8.21 -1.37
C GLN A 213 -0.75 -7.77 -0.94
N SER A 214 -0.87 -6.60 -0.30
CA SER A 214 -2.16 -6.05 0.12
C SER A 214 -3.02 -5.64 -1.09
N GLU A 215 -2.41 -5.07 -2.13
CA GLU A 215 -3.11 -4.74 -3.37
C GLU A 215 -3.60 -6.00 -4.10
N LEU A 216 -2.81 -7.08 -4.10
CA LEU A 216 -3.21 -8.35 -4.70
C LEU A 216 -4.37 -9.00 -3.94
N ALA A 217 -4.33 -8.98 -2.60
CA ALA A 217 -5.45 -9.48 -1.79
C ALA A 217 -6.75 -8.74 -2.10
N ARG A 218 -6.67 -7.40 -2.20
CA ARG A 218 -7.82 -6.57 -2.56
C ARG A 218 -8.31 -6.84 -3.98
N ALA A 219 -7.40 -7.02 -4.95
CA ALA A 219 -7.78 -7.33 -6.32
C ALA A 219 -8.51 -8.68 -6.41
N TYR A 220 -8.15 -9.69 -5.61
CA TYR A 220 -8.90 -10.93 -5.50
C TYR A 220 -10.31 -10.71 -4.93
N GLU A 221 -10.46 -9.89 -3.89
CA GLU A 221 -11.77 -9.55 -3.35
C GLU A 221 -12.65 -8.82 -4.39
N ASP A 222 -12.05 -7.89 -5.15
CA ASP A 222 -12.73 -7.15 -6.22
C ASP A 222 -13.13 -8.05 -7.42
N SER A 223 -12.36 -9.13 -7.70
CA SER A 223 -12.72 -10.14 -8.70
C SER A 223 -13.80 -11.11 -8.24
N GLY A 224 -14.10 -11.16 -6.94
CA GLY A 224 -14.97 -12.15 -6.32
C GLY A 224 -14.30 -13.51 -6.09
N GLU A 225 -12.98 -13.59 -6.25
CA GLU A 225 -12.18 -14.77 -5.90
C GLU A 225 -11.76 -14.70 -4.42
N ASP A 226 -11.61 -15.86 -3.79
CA ASP A 226 -11.14 -15.94 -2.40
C ASP A 226 -9.61 -15.77 -2.35
N PRO A 227 -9.07 -14.76 -1.65
CA PRO A 227 -7.64 -14.59 -1.50
C PRO A 227 -6.99 -15.59 -0.51
N LEU A 228 -7.74 -16.55 0.03
CA LEU A 228 -7.26 -17.51 1.04
C LEU A 228 -5.96 -18.21 0.64
N GLU A 229 -5.88 -18.68 -0.62
CA GLU A 229 -4.68 -19.36 -1.13
C GLU A 229 -3.45 -18.44 -1.18
N LEU A 230 -3.63 -17.14 -1.36
CA LEU A 230 -2.54 -16.17 -1.29
C LEU A 230 -2.02 -16.04 0.15
N PHE A 231 -2.92 -15.89 1.13
CA PHE A 231 -2.53 -15.79 2.55
C PHE A 231 -1.88 -17.08 3.03
N LYS A 232 -2.42 -18.24 2.61
CA LYS A 232 -1.85 -19.55 2.90
C LYS A 232 -0.43 -19.69 2.36
N ALA A 233 -0.20 -19.39 1.08
CA ALA A 233 1.12 -19.48 0.46
C ALA A 233 2.15 -18.60 1.16
N ARG A 234 1.76 -17.37 1.57
CA ARG A 234 2.63 -16.45 2.32
C ARG A 234 3.00 -17.00 3.70
N PHE A 235 2.03 -17.58 4.39
CA PHE A 235 2.26 -18.22 5.68
C PHE A 235 3.15 -19.46 5.54
N GLU A 236 2.91 -20.33 4.56
CA GLU A 236 3.71 -21.54 4.32
C GLU A 236 5.17 -21.22 3.96
N GLU A 237 5.41 -20.10 3.25
CA GLU A 237 6.76 -19.64 2.92
C GLU A 237 7.53 -19.14 4.16
N ASN A 238 6.81 -18.57 5.14
CA ASN A 238 7.41 -18.04 6.37
C ASN A 238 6.48 -18.23 7.60
N PRO A 239 6.36 -19.46 8.12
CA PRO A 239 5.42 -19.78 9.19
C PRO A 239 5.77 -19.17 10.56
N GLU A 240 6.99 -18.63 10.71
CA GLU A 240 7.39 -17.91 11.91
C GLU A 240 6.95 -16.44 11.91
N ASN A 241 6.45 -15.93 10.76
CA ASN A 241 6.02 -14.55 10.63
C ASN A 241 4.65 -14.34 11.25
N ALA A 242 4.62 -13.66 12.40
CA ALA A 242 3.40 -13.39 13.16
C ALA A 242 2.32 -12.65 12.35
N SER A 243 2.71 -11.69 11.49
CA SER A 243 1.75 -10.93 10.68
C SER A 243 1.09 -11.81 9.62
N TYR A 244 1.86 -12.67 8.96
CA TYR A 244 1.31 -13.59 7.96
C TYR A 244 0.37 -14.62 8.57
N ALA A 245 0.73 -15.15 9.74
CA ALA A 245 -0.12 -16.08 10.48
C ALA A 245 -1.44 -15.44 10.89
N VAL A 246 -1.41 -14.20 11.40
CA VAL A 246 -2.61 -13.47 11.81
C VAL A 246 -3.51 -13.14 10.61
N GLU A 247 -2.93 -12.65 9.50
CA GLU A 247 -3.70 -12.36 8.28
C GLU A 247 -4.38 -13.64 7.72
N TYR A 248 -3.64 -14.76 7.70
CA TYR A 248 -4.18 -16.03 7.24
C TYR A 248 -5.26 -16.57 8.18
N ALA A 249 -5.04 -16.50 9.49
CA ALA A 249 -6.02 -16.91 10.49
C ALA A 249 -7.30 -16.06 10.48
N ASP A 250 -7.18 -14.72 10.35
CA ASP A 250 -8.34 -13.84 10.20
C ASP A 250 -9.17 -14.20 8.94
N LYS A 251 -8.50 -14.59 7.85
CA LYS A 251 -9.19 -15.03 6.64
C LYS A 251 -9.86 -16.38 6.81
N LEU A 252 -9.20 -17.34 7.45
CA LEU A 252 -9.79 -18.63 7.81
C LEU A 252 -11.05 -18.45 8.68
N MET A 253 -10.97 -17.63 9.73
CA MET A 253 -12.14 -17.32 10.57
C MET A 253 -13.28 -16.69 9.78
N SER A 254 -12.98 -15.76 8.88
CA SER A 254 -14.00 -15.12 8.04
C SER A 254 -14.71 -16.10 7.10
N ASN A 255 -14.04 -17.19 6.72
CA ASN A 255 -14.60 -18.28 5.91
C ASN A 255 -15.31 -19.36 6.75
N GLY A 256 -15.20 -19.30 8.08
CA GLY A 256 -15.78 -20.29 8.99
C GLY A 256 -14.84 -21.44 9.37
N ASP A 257 -13.58 -21.40 8.90
CA ASP A 257 -12.56 -22.42 9.16
C ASP A 257 -11.78 -22.09 10.45
N THR A 258 -12.51 -21.82 11.54
CA THR A 258 -11.94 -21.31 12.79
C THR A 258 -10.98 -22.30 13.46
N SER A 259 -11.22 -23.62 13.33
CA SER A 259 -10.30 -24.64 13.84
C SER A 259 -8.92 -24.56 13.17
N ASP A 260 -8.88 -24.41 11.84
CA ASP A 260 -7.62 -24.28 11.10
C ASP A 260 -6.89 -22.97 11.47
N ALA A 261 -7.64 -21.89 11.76
CA ALA A 261 -7.06 -20.64 12.25
C ALA A 261 -6.39 -20.82 13.61
N ILE A 262 -6.98 -21.60 14.52
CA ILE A 262 -6.38 -21.94 15.83
C ILE A 262 -5.06 -22.68 15.61
N ASP A 263 -5.04 -23.73 14.79
CA ASP A 263 -3.83 -24.52 14.51
C ASP A 263 -2.69 -23.66 13.95
N VAL A 264 -2.99 -22.75 13.02
CA VAL A 264 -2.03 -21.80 12.45
C VAL A 264 -1.43 -20.89 13.52
N LEU A 265 -2.28 -20.33 14.41
CA LEU A 265 -1.87 -19.38 15.44
C LEU A 265 -1.09 -20.07 16.56
N GLU A 266 -1.50 -21.26 17.02
CA GLU A 266 -0.78 -22.05 18.03
C GLU A 266 0.62 -22.42 17.55
N ASN A 267 0.73 -22.90 16.29
CA ASN A 267 2.03 -23.22 15.71
C ASN A 267 2.94 -21.98 15.70
N THR A 268 2.44 -20.84 15.23
CA THR A 268 3.21 -19.60 15.16
C THR A 268 3.57 -19.05 16.53
N LEU A 269 2.70 -19.21 17.53
CA LEU A 269 2.94 -18.80 18.92
C LEU A 269 4.14 -19.50 19.50
N SER A 270 4.43 -20.75 19.10
CA SER A 270 5.60 -21.50 19.58
C SER A 270 6.93 -20.79 19.30
N TYR A 271 6.99 -20.00 18.23
CA TYR A 271 8.15 -19.19 17.81
C TYR A 271 8.08 -17.73 18.33
N ASN A 272 6.88 -17.24 18.68
CA ASN A 272 6.60 -15.82 18.93
C ASN A 272 5.95 -15.58 20.30
N ARG A 273 6.48 -16.12 21.36
CA ARG A 273 5.89 -16.14 22.72
C ARG A 273 5.64 -14.77 23.37
N GLU A 274 6.18 -13.69 22.83
CA GLU A 274 5.97 -12.32 23.33
C GLU A 274 5.10 -11.47 22.39
N ASN A 275 4.56 -12.07 21.33
CA ASN A 275 3.77 -11.34 20.35
C ASN A 275 2.30 -11.24 20.75
N SER A 276 1.93 -10.09 21.32
CA SER A 276 0.57 -9.82 21.80
C SER A 276 -0.53 -9.93 20.73
N MET A 277 -0.18 -9.73 19.44
CA MET A 277 -1.15 -9.83 18.34
C MET A 277 -1.60 -11.27 18.13
N ILE A 278 -0.66 -12.24 18.18
CA ILE A 278 -1.00 -13.67 18.07
C ILE A 278 -1.91 -14.09 19.23
N TYR A 279 -1.55 -13.75 20.47
CA TYR A 279 -2.40 -14.05 21.65
C TYR A 279 -3.81 -13.48 21.50
N MET A 280 -3.93 -12.23 21.06
CA MET A 280 -5.23 -11.59 20.90
C MET A 280 -6.07 -12.27 19.82
N THR A 281 -5.46 -12.61 18.67
CA THR A 281 -6.16 -13.27 17.56
C THR A 281 -6.51 -14.70 17.93
N LEU A 282 -5.65 -15.41 18.64
CA LEU A 282 -5.93 -16.77 19.12
C LEU A 282 -7.07 -16.77 20.16
N GLY A 283 -7.07 -15.83 21.10
CA GLY A 283 -8.18 -15.66 22.04
C GLY A 283 -9.53 -15.36 21.36
N LYS A 284 -9.50 -14.61 20.25
CA LYS A 284 -10.66 -14.36 19.38
C LYS A 284 -11.09 -15.66 18.67
N ALA A 285 -10.15 -16.41 18.11
CA ALA A 285 -10.42 -17.66 17.40
C ALA A 285 -11.06 -18.71 18.34
N TYR A 286 -10.51 -18.91 19.54
CA TYR A 286 -11.12 -19.77 20.55
C TYR A 286 -12.54 -19.32 20.94
N ASN A 287 -12.75 -18.00 21.11
CA ASN A 287 -14.09 -17.47 21.40
C ASN A 287 -15.07 -17.76 20.26
N GLU A 288 -14.68 -17.56 19.00
CA GLU A 288 -15.51 -17.86 17.83
C GLU A 288 -15.78 -19.35 17.66
N ASN A 289 -14.83 -20.21 18.08
CA ASN A 289 -15.01 -21.67 18.09
C ASN A 289 -15.81 -22.17 19.31
N SER A 290 -16.18 -21.29 20.23
CA SER A 290 -16.82 -21.60 21.51
C SER A 290 -15.94 -22.36 22.51
N ASP A 291 -14.64 -22.34 22.35
CA ASP A 291 -13.64 -22.89 23.26
C ASP A 291 -13.29 -21.85 24.33
N PHE A 292 -14.31 -21.41 25.08
CA PHE A 292 -14.17 -20.27 26.00
C PHE A 292 -13.17 -20.49 27.12
N GLY A 293 -12.95 -21.74 27.55
CA GLY A 293 -11.91 -22.10 28.53
C GLY A 293 -10.52 -21.79 28.01
N ASP A 294 -10.22 -22.24 26.79
CA ASP A 294 -8.92 -21.99 26.13
C ASP A 294 -8.75 -20.50 25.82
N ALA A 295 -9.84 -19.80 25.45
CA ALA A 295 -9.82 -18.35 25.31
C ALA A 295 -9.44 -17.64 26.63
N VAL A 296 -9.97 -18.09 27.78
CA VAL A 296 -9.62 -17.55 29.10
C VAL A 296 -8.12 -17.73 29.36
N ASP A 297 -7.57 -18.91 29.10
CA ASP A 297 -6.19 -19.21 29.44
C ASP A 297 -5.20 -18.44 28.56
N ILE A 298 -5.43 -18.40 27.24
CA ILE A 298 -4.57 -17.62 26.32
C ILE A 298 -4.65 -16.11 26.56
N LEU A 299 -5.82 -15.60 26.97
CA LEU A 299 -5.97 -14.18 27.31
C LEU A 299 -5.32 -13.84 28.67
N LYS A 300 -5.23 -14.80 29.64
CA LYS A 300 -4.43 -14.61 30.85
C LYS A 300 -2.95 -14.48 30.53
N ASP A 301 -2.45 -15.33 29.64
CA ASP A 301 -1.06 -15.22 29.17
C ASP A 301 -0.79 -13.85 28.51
N LEU A 302 -1.74 -13.38 27.67
CA LEU A 302 -1.67 -12.04 27.09
C LEU A 302 -1.67 -10.94 28.15
N PHE A 303 -2.51 -11.08 29.19
CA PHE A 303 -2.56 -10.10 30.27
C PHE A 303 -1.27 -10.06 31.08
N ASP A 304 -0.56 -11.17 31.20
CA ASP A 304 0.76 -11.21 31.87
C ASP A 304 1.85 -10.46 31.07
N LEU A 305 1.71 -10.33 29.75
CA LEU A 305 2.58 -9.48 28.93
C LEU A 305 2.27 -7.98 29.11
N ASP A 306 1.01 -7.60 29.30
CA ASP A 306 0.57 -6.21 29.56
C ASP A 306 -0.52 -6.14 30.64
N ARG A 307 -0.12 -6.06 31.90
CA ARG A 307 -1.02 -6.01 33.06
C ARG A 307 -1.81 -4.72 33.20
N ASN A 308 -1.60 -3.74 32.32
CA ASN A 308 -2.36 -2.50 32.30
C ASN A 308 -3.44 -2.48 31.22
N ASN A 309 -3.63 -3.57 30.51
CA ASN A 309 -4.62 -3.66 29.45
C ASN A 309 -6.00 -4.06 30.01
N PHE A 310 -6.80 -3.05 30.34
CA PHE A 310 -8.16 -3.27 30.89
C PHE A 310 -9.06 -4.05 29.91
N ARG A 311 -8.85 -3.96 28.58
CA ARG A 311 -9.67 -4.67 27.60
C ARG A 311 -9.38 -6.15 27.60
N VAL A 312 -8.11 -6.55 27.77
CA VAL A 312 -7.78 -7.96 27.92
C VAL A 312 -8.40 -8.54 29.18
N ALA A 313 -8.31 -7.82 30.33
CA ALA A 313 -8.97 -8.23 31.55
C ALA A 313 -10.50 -8.36 31.36
N MET A 314 -11.13 -7.46 30.62
CA MET A 314 -12.54 -7.51 30.28
C MET A 314 -12.87 -8.73 29.38
N LEU A 315 -12.02 -9.06 28.39
CA LEU A 315 -12.22 -10.22 27.53
C LEU A 315 -12.12 -11.54 28.30
N ILE A 316 -11.20 -11.64 29.26
CA ILE A 316 -11.12 -12.80 30.17
C ILE A 316 -12.45 -12.93 30.92
N SER A 317 -12.97 -11.84 31.51
CA SER A 317 -14.26 -11.85 32.19
C SER A 317 -15.42 -12.26 31.26
N VAL A 318 -15.43 -11.78 30.01
CA VAL A 318 -16.46 -12.15 29.01
C VAL A 318 -16.47 -13.67 28.78
N ASN A 319 -15.31 -14.27 28.54
CA ASN A 319 -15.20 -15.71 28.28
C ASN A 319 -15.50 -16.55 29.55
N SER A 320 -15.13 -16.05 30.72
CA SER A 320 -15.50 -16.70 32.00
C SER A 320 -17.02 -16.72 32.24
N ILE A 321 -17.75 -15.69 31.78
CA ILE A 321 -19.23 -15.68 31.83
C ILE A 321 -19.81 -16.79 30.95
N GLU A 322 -19.26 -17.03 29.78
CA GLU A 322 -19.82 -18.03 28.84
C GLU A 322 -19.61 -19.50 29.32
N ILE A 323 -18.71 -19.72 30.29
CA ILE A 323 -18.53 -21.02 30.98
C ILE A 323 -19.15 -21.05 32.37
N ASP A 324 -20.01 -20.08 32.69
CA ASP A 324 -20.68 -19.89 34.00
C ASP A 324 -19.71 -19.79 35.20
N ASP A 325 -18.41 -19.47 34.97
CA ASP A 325 -17.43 -19.16 36.03
C ASP A 325 -17.58 -17.70 36.46
N PHE A 326 -18.68 -17.40 37.18
CA PHE A 326 -18.96 -16.02 37.58
C PHE A 326 -17.99 -15.46 38.63
N ASP A 327 -17.34 -16.31 39.39
CA ASP A 327 -16.35 -15.90 40.39
C ASP A 327 -15.10 -15.30 39.68
N SER A 328 -14.55 -16.08 38.75
CA SER A 328 -13.44 -15.59 37.90
C SER A 328 -13.84 -14.38 37.04
N ALA A 329 -15.06 -14.42 36.46
CA ALA A 329 -15.58 -13.32 35.67
C ALA A 329 -15.65 -12.02 36.46
N PHE A 330 -16.07 -12.08 37.74
CA PHE A 330 -16.14 -10.90 38.63
C PHE A 330 -14.76 -10.36 38.97
N GLU A 331 -13.82 -11.24 39.39
CA GLU A 331 -12.43 -10.82 39.65
C GLU A 331 -11.80 -10.06 38.49
N TRP A 332 -11.98 -10.57 37.26
CA TRP A 332 -11.43 -9.94 36.05
C TRP A 332 -12.17 -8.68 35.63
N ALA A 333 -13.50 -8.61 35.86
CA ALA A 333 -14.26 -7.37 35.66
C ALA A 333 -13.83 -6.26 36.63
N GLU A 334 -13.64 -6.59 37.94
CA GLU A 334 -13.11 -5.63 38.92
C GLU A 334 -11.70 -5.15 38.54
N LYS A 335 -10.84 -6.06 38.09
CA LYS A 335 -9.49 -5.74 37.61
C LYS A 335 -9.56 -4.78 36.43
N SER A 336 -10.45 -5.05 35.46
CA SER A 336 -10.71 -4.17 34.32
C SER A 336 -11.17 -2.77 34.78
N MET A 337 -12.13 -2.71 35.69
CA MET A 337 -12.64 -1.44 36.25
C MET A 337 -11.52 -0.65 36.95
N LYS A 338 -10.70 -1.32 37.74
CA LYS A 338 -9.59 -0.69 38.49
C LYS A 338 -8.55 -0.10 37.53
N ILE A 339 -8.14 -0.83 36.49
CA ILE A 339 -7.17 -0.37 35.49
C ILE A 339 -7.72 0.81 34.70
N SER A 340 -8.99 0.70 34.26
CA SER A 340 -9.65 1.72 33.42
C SER A 340 -10.14 2.95 34.23
N LYS A 341 -10.01 2.93 35.56
CA LYS A 341 -10.56 3.93 36.47
C LYS A 341 -12.07 4.11 36.29
N ASN A 342 -12.78 3.00 36.22
CA ASN A 342 -14.24 2.94 36.03
C ASN A 342 -14.69 3.70 34.76
N ASN A 343 -14.06 3.42 33.62
CA ASN A 343 -14.54 3.98 32.35
C ASN A 343 -15.94 3.44 31.99
N ALA A 344 -16.55 4.06 30.98
CA ALA A 344 -17.90 3.68 30.56
C ALA A 344 -18.00 2.23 30.05
N GLU A 345 -16.95 1.71 29.43
CA GLU A 345 -16.90 0.37 28.84
C GLU A 345 -16.85 -0.72 29.93
N SER A 346 -15.95 -0.57 30.91
CA SER A 346 -15.83 -1.52 32.03
C SER A 346 -17.03 -1.47 32.98
N LEU A 347 -17.66 -0.31 33.18
CA LEU A 347 -18.94 -0.24 33.93
C LEU A 347 -20.06 -0.97 33.20
N ALA A 348 -20.20 -0.77 31.88
CA ALA A 348 -21.19 -1.47 31.09
C ALA A 348 -20.99 -3.00 31.13
N HIS A 349 -19.73 -3.44 31.11
CA HIS A 349 -19.39 -4.84 31.21
C HIS A 349 -19.76 -5.44 32.59
N MET A 350 -19.46 -4.76 33.68
CA MET A 350 -19.86 -5.19 35.02
C MET A 350 -21.39 -5.33 35.15
N GLY A 351 -22.13 -4.38 34.57
CA GLY A 351 -23.60 -4.51 34.49
C GLY A 351 -24.04 -5.75 33.72
N ASN A 352 -23.35 -6.04 32.60
CA ASN A 352 -23.65 -7.25 31.81
C ASN A 352 -23.32 -8.54 32.56
N LEU A 353 -22.25 -8.59 33.31
CA LEU A 353 -21.90 -9.71 34.18
C LEU A 353 -23.03 -10.04 35.15
N TYR A 354 -23.47 -9.04 35.91
CA TYR A 354 -24.59 -9.23 36.85
C TYR A 354 -25.89 -9.64 36.13
N TYR A 355 -26.18 -9.06 34.97
CA TYR A 355 -27.35 -9.41 34.18
C TYR A 355 -27.29 -10.87 33.70
N LYS A 356 -26.15 -11.32 33.17
CA LYS A 356 -25.95 -12.71 32.73
C LYS A 356 -26.01 -13.70 33.88
N ALA A 357 -25.37 -13.38 35.01
CA ALA A 357 -25.43 -14.20 36.20
C ALA A 357 -26.88 -14.36 36.73
N MET A 358 -27.63 -13.27 36.76
CA MET A 358 -29.05 -13.33 37.15
C MET A 358 -29.86 -14.20 36.17
N GLN A 359 -29.57 -14.11 34.85
CA GLN A 359 -30.27 -14.97 33.87
C GLN A 359 -29.89 -16.45 33.98
N SER A 360 -28.62 -16.78 34.29
CA SER A 360 -28.15 -18.15 34.47
C SER A 360 -28.63 -18.77 35.80
N CYS A 361 -28.63 -17.99 36.88
CA CYS A 361 -28.94 -18.47 38.23
C CYS A 361 -30.43 -18.54 38.56
N ARG A 362 -31.28 -17.78 37.86
CA ARG A 362 -32.74 -17.74 38.15
C ARG A 362 -33.43 -19.06 37.85
N GLU A 363 -34.39 -19.40 38.70
CA GLU A 363 -35.38 -20.42 38.44
C GLU A 363 -36.62 -19.83 37.71
N ASP A 364 -37.76 -20.53 37.72
CA ASP A 364 -39.00 -20.08 37.06
C ASP A 364 -39.51 -18.74 37.63
N ALA A 365 -39.36 -18.52 38.94
CA ALA A 365 -39.72 -17.26 39.61
C ALA A 365 -38.52 -16.54 40.15
N PHE A 366 -38.50 -15.20 40.02
CA PHE A 366 -37.41 -14.37 40.55
C PHE A 366 -37.36 -14.43 42.08
N SER A 367 -36.27 -14.94 42.63
CA SER A 367 -35.97 -14.87 44.04
C SER A 367 -35.59 -13.44 44.47
N ARG A 368 -35.50 -13.19 45.77
CA ARG A 368 -35.01 -11.92 46.31
C ARG A 368 -33.57 -11.68 45.87
N SER A 369 -32.74 -12.70 45.85
CA SER A 369 -31.34 -12.57 45.42
C SER A 369 -31.22 -12.21 43.94
N ASP A 370 -32.05 -12.78 43.06
CA ASP A 370 -32.10 -12.42 41.63
C ASP A 370 -32.44 -10.94 41.46
N LYS A 371 -33.41 -10.44 42.24
CA LYS A 371 -33.81 -9.02 42.18
C LYS A 371 -32.71 -8.09 42.69
N ILE A 372 -31.93 -8.49 43.69
CA ILE A 372 -30.76 -7.71 44.15
C ILE A 372 -29.72 -7.64 43.06
N VAL A 373 -29.36 -8.78 42.44
CA VAL A 373 -28.36 -8.84 41.36
C VAL A 373 -28.85 -8.10 40.11
N ALA A 374 -30.13 -8.20 39.77
CA ALA A 374 -30.75 -7.41 38.72
C ALA A 374 -30.61 -5.89 38.96
N SER A 375 -30.83 -5.46 40.22
CA SER A 375 -30.67 -4.04 40.60
C SER A 375 -29.24 -3.59 40.54
N LEU A 376 -28.27 -4.42 40.93
CA LEU A 376 -26.83 -4.10 40.73
C LEU A 376 -26.49 -3.96 39.25
N ALA A 377 -26.98 -4.86 38.40
CA ALA A 377 -26.81 -4.76 36.94
C ALA A 377 -27.36 -3.42 36.42
N TYR A 378 -28.58 -3.07 36.84
CA TYR A 378 -29.24 -1.84 36.43
C TYR A 378 -28.44 -0.59 36.84
N GLU A 379 -27.96 -0.54 38.11
CA GLU A 379 -27.12 0.57 38.58
C GLU A 379 -25.86 0.75 37.73
N TYR A 380 -25.21 -0.34 37.36
CA TYR A 380 -24.02 -0.30 36.51
C TYR A 380 -24.34 0.17 35.09
N PHE A 381 -25.44 -0.23 34.50
CA PHE A 381 -25.92 0.26 33.22
C PHE A 381 -26.20 1.76 33.25
N VAL A 382 -26.85 2.25 34.30
CA VAL A 382 -27.09 3.70 34.50
C VAL A 382 -25.77 4.47 34.61
N LYS A 383 -24.81 3.96 35.41
CA LYS A 383 -23.49 4.59 35.56
C LYS A 383 -22.71 4.61 34.22
N ALA A 384 -22.85 3.57 33.39
CA ALA A 384 -22.23 3.50 32.07
C ALA A 384 -22.86 4.51 31.09
N GLU A 385 -24.20 4.61 31.10
CA GLU A 385 -24.94 5.59 30.28
C GLU A 385 -24.57 7.03 30.62
N GLN A 386 -24.47 7.33 31.90
CA GLN A 386 -24.02 8.68 32.37
C GLN A 386 -22.61 9.05 31.86
N LYS A 387 -21.80 8.04 31.53
CA LYS A 387 -20.47 8.20 30.91
C LYS A 387 -20.48 7.99 29.40
N GLY A 388 -21.65 7.90 28.75
CA GLY A 388 -21.80 7.85 27.30
C GLY A 388 -21.79 6.45 26.68
N ASN A 389 -21.95 5.38 27.46
CA ASN A 389 -22.06 4.02 26.93
C ASN A 389 -23.45 3.42 27.17
N SER A 390 -24.24 3.27 26.11
CA SER A 390 -25.57 2.69 26.10
C SER A 390 -25.62 1.31 25.43
N LYS A 391 -24.50 0.59 25.36
CA LYS A 391 -24.40 -0.72 24.67
C LYS A 391 -25.49 -1.72 25.13
N TYR A 392 -25.82 -1.71 26.42
CA TYR A 392 -26.76 -2.63 27.03
C TYR A 392 -28.12 -2.00 27.34
N TYR A 393 -28.53 -1.00 26.55
CA TYR A 393 -29.84 -0.34 26.71
C TYR A 393 -31.03 -1.32 26.73
N LYS A 394 -31.01 -2.35 25.84
CA LYS A 394 -32.07 -3.36 25.77
C LYS A 394 -32.17 -4.17 27.06
N GLN A 395 -31.04 -4.59 27.62
CA GLN A 395 -31.02 -5.34 28.89
C GLN A 395 -31.52 -4.48 30.05
N LYS A 396 -31.08 -3.21 30.10
CA LYS A 396 -31.56 -2.26 31.10
C LYS A 396 -33.08 -2.05 31.02
N SER A 397 -33.64 -1.77 29.83
CA SER A 397 -35.10 -1.61 29.64
C SER A 397 -35.85 -2.89 29.98
N TRP A 398 -35.31 -4.07 29.67
CA TRP A 398 -35.91 -5.32 30.02
C TRP A 398 -36.04 -5.51 31.54
N LEU A 399 -35.02 -5.07 32.32
CA LEU A 399 -35.05 -5.11 33.79
C LEU A 399 -36.17 -4.22 34.37
N GLU A 400 -36.37 -3.03 33.79
CA GLU A 400 -37.42 -2.09 34.16
C GLU A 400 -38.83 -2.63 33.83
N GLU A 401 -39.01 -3.09 32.59
CA GLU A 401 -40.34 -3.48 32.06
C GLU A 401 -40.88 -4.77 32.69
N ASN A 402 -40.02 -5.66 33.17
CA ASN A 402 -40.41 -6.94 33.74
C ASN A 402 -40.50 -6.93 35.26
N GLU A 403 -40.40 -5.79 35.91
CA GLU A 403 -40.54 -5.62 37.36
C GLU A 403 -39.58 -6.51 38.18
N VAL A 404 -38.39 -6.79 37.64
CA VAL A 404 -37.41 -7.67 38.29
C VAL A 404 -36.42 -6.94 39.20
N LEU A 405 -36.56 -5.64 39.33
CA LEU A 405 -35.74 -4.85 40.24
C LEU A 405 -36.23 -5.03 41.70
N PHE A 406 -35.28 -4.96 42.64
CA PHE A 406 -35.56 -5.00 44.07
C PHE A 406 -36.31 -3.73 44.46
N ALA A 407 -37.52 -3.90 45.03
CA ALA A 407 -38.45 -2.81 45.33
C ALA A 407 -38.71 -2.63 46.84
N TYR A 408 -39.50 -1.59 47.19
CA TYR A 408 -39.90 -1.34 48.56
C TYR A 408 -40.55 -2.57 49.24
N SER A 409 -41.41 -3.33 48.55
CA SER A 409 -42.05 -4.58 49.05
C SER A 409 -41.03 -5.63 49.45
N ASP A 410 -39.95 -5.78 48.61
CA ASP A 410 -38.88 -6.72 48.89
C ASP A 410 -38.04 -6.28 50.08
N TRP A 411 -37.79 -4.97 50.21
CA TRP A 411 -37.10 -4.38 51.37
C TRP A 411 -37.89 -4.55 52.65
N PHE A 412 -39.20 -4.30 52.63
CA PHE A 412 -40.07 -4.44 53.79
C PHE A 412 -40.12 -5.89 54.34
N MET A 413 -39.98 -6.85 53.46
CA MET A 413 -39.94 -8.29 53.79
C MET A 413 -38.56 -8.82 54.18
N THR A 414 -37.57 -7.93 54.27
CA THR A 414 -36.19 -8.28 54.70
C THR A 414 -36.12 -8.28 56.22
N ASP A 415 -35.23 -9.10 56.82
CA ASP A 415 -35.02 -9.20 58.24
C ASP A 415 -34.64 -7.82 58.87
N LYS A 416 -35.13 -7.53 60.02
CA LYS A 416 -34.89 -6.21 60.69
C LYS A 416 -33.43 -5.94 60.96
N ASP A 417 -32.63 -6.96 61.24
CA ASP A 417 -31.18 -6.81 61.46
C ASP A 417 -30.47 -6.40 60.15
N ILE A 418 -30.87 -6.92 59.01
CA ILE A 418 -30.39 -6.54 57.70
C ILE A 418 -30.91 -5.12 57.35
N GLN A 419 -32.16 -4.81 57.58
CA GLN A 419 -32.72 -3.47 57.37
C GLN A 419 -31.95 -2.39 58.19
N ALA A 420 -31.49 -2.73 59.42
CA ALA A 420 -30.70 -1.85 60.26
C ALA A 420 -29.32 -1.49 59.63
N THR A 421 -28.77 -2.33 58.75
CA THR A 421 -27.53 -2.07 58.05
C THR A 421 -27.69 -1.06 56.89
N GLY A 422 -28.90 -0.80 56.43
CA GLY A 422 -29.20 0.03 55.27
C GLY A 422 -28.77 -0.59 53.95
N LYS A 423 -28.38 -1.88 53.89
CA LYS A 423 -27.90 -2.58 52.73
C LYS A 423 -28.45 -4.01 52.69
N VAL A 424 -28.57 -4.58 51.47
CA VAL A 424 -28.95 -5.96 51.26
C VAL A 424 -28.00 -6.61 50.28
N SER A 425 -27.61 -7.86 50.58
CA SER A 425 -26.75 -8.68 49.71
C SER A 425 -27.51 -9.90 49.20
N PRO A 426 -27.22 -10.38 48.01
CA PRO A 426 -27.77 -11.63 47.55
C PRO A 426 -27.23 -12.79 48.40
N ILE A 427 -27.99 -13.86 48.52
CA ILE A 427 -27.61 -15.08 49.23
C ILE A 427 -27.87 -16.31 48.35
N GLY A 428 -27.10 -17.36 48.54
CA GLY A 428 -27.23 -18.61 47.81
C GLY A 428 -25.99 -18.89 46.97
N ARG A 429 -25.72 -20.20 46.76
CA ARG A 429 -24.47 -20.65 46.12
C ARG A 429 -24.14 -20.00 44.79
N CYS A 430 -25.19 -19.69 44.01
CA CYS A 430 -25.02 -19.08 42.69
C CYS A 430 -24.53 -17.62 42.75
N TYR A 431 -24.66 -16.96 43.92
CA TYR A 431 -24.29 -15.56 44.15
C TYR A 431 -23.23 -15.36 45.23
N ASP A 432 -22.60 -16.45 45.74
CA ASP A 432 -21.60 -16.36 46.81
C ASP A 432 -20.37 -15.50 46.42
N TRP A 433 -20.12 -15.30 45.13
CA TRP A 433 -19.09 -14.45 44.58
C TRP A 433 -19.45 -12.96 44.59
N VAL A 434 -20.73 -12.59 44.77
CA VAL A 434 -21.17 -11.19 44.77
C VAL A 434 -20.81 -10.53 46.09
N SER A 435 -19.72 -9.75 46.07
CA SER A 435 -19.27 -9.04 47.27
C SER A 435 -20.00 -7.71 47.49
N GLU A 436 -20.66 -7.19 46.46
CA GLU A 436 -21.40 -5.92 46.51
C GLU A 436 -22.78 -6.05 47.19
N SER A 437 -23.19 -4.96 47.79
CA SER A 437 -24.53 -4.87 48.45
C SER A 437 -25.32 -3.74 47.83
N LEU A 438 -26.61 -3.95 47.61
CA LEU A 438 -27.52 -2.94 47.16
C LEU A 438 -27.87 -2.03 48.35
N ALA A 439 -27.64 -0.72 48.23
CA ALA A 439 -27.99 0.25 49.26
C ALA A 439 -29.50 0.52 49.25
N LYS A 440 -30.05 0.78 50.43
CA LYS A 440 -31.43 1.25 50.58
C LYS A 440 -31.62 2.53 49.77
N GLN A 441 -32.64 2.53 48.92
CA GLN A 441 -32.98 3.75 48.13
C GLN A 441 -33.87 4.68 48.93
N SER A 442 -33.92 5.95 48.54
CA SER A 442 -34.64 7.00 49.28
C SER A 442 -36.15 6.87 49.26
N ASP A 443 -36.67 6.11 48.34
CA ASP A 443 -38.09 5.81 48.15
C ASP A 443 -38.54 4.50 48.79
N TRP A 444 -37.64 3.83 49.53
CA TRP A 444 -37.94 2.59 50.30
C TRP A 444 -38.20 2.82 51.77
#